data_47fc35508bc0f154b04f6b3ee17f25da
#
_entry.id   47fc35508bc0f154b04f6b3ee17f25da
#
_cell.length_a   1.000
_cell.length_b   1.000
_cell.length_c   1.000
_cell.angle_alpha   90.00
_cell.angle_beta   90.00
_cell.angle_gamma   90.00
#
_symmetry.space_group_name_H-M   'P 1'
#
loop_
_entity.id
_entity.type
_entity.pdbx_description
1 polymer ?
#
loop_
_entity_poly.entity_id
_entity_poly.type
_entity_poly.pdbx_seq_one_letter_code
_entity_poly.pdbx_strand_id
1 'polypeptide(L)'
;VAVARALVMDPELLLLDEPLSNLDAKLRESVRVELRDIQQKMGLSTIYVTHDQSEALSMSDRIVVLKDGIVHQVGTPQEIYFEPKTPFVADFIGTTNLIEVKGAAENTVLYGGVQFASGNPVKAGKTYCASIRPESAKLSKEPVEGRVNVPAVIFNKMFLGEKVRYFVKDELGKEWIVDMFDPGRTILEGRCCVTFPSDRAWVIEADADA
;
A
#
# COMPACT_ATOMS: atom_id res chain seq x y z
N VAL A 1 -12.93 17.94 22.74
CA VAL A 1 -12.83 19.26 23.41
C VAL A 1 -11.65 20.07 22.90
N ALA A 2 -10.41 19.56 22.83
CA ALA A 2 -9.23 20.33 22.41
C ALA A 2 -9.37 20.91 20.99
N VAL A 3 -9.76 20.09 20.01
CA VAL A 3 -9.99 20.51 18.62
C VAL A 3 -11.06 21.59 18.53
N ALA A 4 -12.19 21.43 19.22
CA ALA A 4 -13.27 22.44 19.25
C ALA A 4 -12.80 23.79 19.82
N ARG A 5 -11.95 23.78 20.84
CA ARG A 5 -11.36 25.02 21.39
C ARG A 5 -10.42 25.72 20.40
N ALA A 6 -9.65 24.95 19.63
CA ALA A 6 -8.79 25.53 18.60
C ALA A 6 -9.61 26.15 17.45
N LEU A 7 -10.70 25.51 17.04
CA LEU A 7 -11.58 25.99 15.97
C LEU A 7 -12.34 27.29 16.32
N VAL A 8 -12.76 27.44 17.59
CA VAL A 8 -13.49 28.64 18.05
C VAL A 8 -12.65 29.92 17.91
N MET A 9 -11.31 29.79 17.87
CA MET A 9 -10.40 30.93 17.70
C MET A 9 -10.30 31.43 16.26
N ASP A 10 -11.01 30.80 15.31
CA ASP A 10 -10.99 31.10 13.87
C ASP A 10 -9.55 31.19 13.30
N PRO A 11 -8.75 30.12 13.43
CA PRO A 11 -7.35 30.17 13.08
C PRO A 11 -7.14 30.11 11.55
N GLU A 12 -6.12 30.77 11.03
CA GLU A 12 -5.69 30.64 9.64
C GLU A 12 -5.02 29.28 9.35
N LEU A 13 -4.39 28.68 10.36
CA LEU A 13 -3.70 27.40 10.30
C LEU A 13 -4.00 26.57 11.55
N LEU A 14 -4.45 25.34 11.37
CA LEU A 14 -4.67 24.36 12.44
C LEU A 14 -3.53 23.35 12.47
N LEU A 15 -2.90 23.19 13.63
CA LEU A 15 -1.88 22.17 13.87
C LEU A 15 -2.47 21.07 14.76
N LEU A 16 -2.47 19.84 14.25
CA LEU A 16 -2.98 18.66 14.97
C LEU A 16 -1.85 17.64 15.11
N ASP A 17 -1.49 17.34 16.34
CA ASP A 17 -0.49 16.33 16.68
C ASP A 17 -1.19 15.13 17.32
N GLU A 18 -1.26 14.02 16.59
CA GLU A 18 -1.93 12.76 16.97
C GLU A 18 -3.33 12.93 17.59
N PRO A 19 -4.25 13.72 17.00
CA PRO A 19 -5.48 14.16 17.68
C PRO A 19 -6.47 13.02 17.96
N LEU A 20 -6.36 11.88 17.31
CA LEU A 20 -7.27 10.74 17.43
C LEU A 20 -6.65 9.54 18.14
N SER A 21 -5.40 9.62 18.60
CA SER A 21 -4.64 8.48 19.18
C SER A 21 -5.30 7.84 20.38
N ASN A 22 -6.04 8.62 21.19
CA ASN A 22 -6.68 8.16 22.43
C ASN A 22 -8.14 7.68 22.25
N LEU A 23 -8.61 7.53 20.99
CA LEU A 23 -9.98 7.08 20.70
C LEU A 23 -10.00 5.58 20.36
N ASP A 24 -11.10 4.91 20.72
CA ASP A 24 -11.36 3.57 20.21
C ASP A 24 -11.61 3.57 18.70
N ALA A 25 -11.46 2.41 18.04
CA ALA A 25 -11.48 2.29 16.60
C ALA A 25 -12.76 2.83 15.95
N LYS A 26 -13.92 2.55 16.54
CA LYS A 26 -15.23 2.97 16.00
C LYS A 26 -15.44 4.48 16.12
N LEU A 27 -15.09 5.04 17.27
CA LEU A 27 -15.18 6.49 17.50
C LEU A 27 -14.15 7.24 16.66
N ARG A 28 -12.93 6.70 16.51
CA ARG A 28 -11.89 7.28 15.66
C ARG A 28 -12.35 7.42 14.21
N GLU A 29 -13.00 6.40 13.65
CA GLU A 29 -13.52 6.45 12.27
C GLU A 29 -14.59 7.53 12.10
N SER A 30 -15.58 7.63 13.01
CA SER A 30 -16.62 8.68 12.95
C SER A 30 -16.03 10.08 13.08
N VAL A 31 -15.15 10.29 14.07
CA VAL A 31 -14.53 11.60 14.31
C VAL A 31 -13.63 12.02 13.16
N ARG A 32 -12.96 11.08 12.50
CA ARG A 32 -12.15 11.32 11.30
C ARG A 32 -13.00 11.93 10.18
N VAL A 33 -14.14 11.34 9.87
CA VAL A 33 -15.05 11.85 8.84
C VAL A 33 -15.55 13.25 9.20
N GLU A 34 -16.02 13.45 10.44
CA GLU A 34 -16.51 14.74 10.91
C GLU A 34 -15.42 15.84 10.88
N LEU A 35 -14.20 15.49 11.29
CA LEU A 35 -13.08 16.44 11.28
C LEU A 35 -12.69 16.84 9.83
N ARG A 36 -12.68 15.89 8.90
CA ARG A 36 -12.43 16.17 7.48
C ARG A 36 -13.52 17.08 6.90
N ASP A 37 -14.78 16.81 7.21
CA ASP A 37 -15.91 17.64 6.79
C ASP A 37 -15.79 19.08 7.30
N ILE A 38 -15.40 19.27 8.56
CA ILE A 38 -15.20 20.59 9.16
C ILE A 38 -14.06 21.33 8.44
N GLN A 39 -12.91 20.67 8.24
CA GLN A 39 -11.78 21.25 7.50
C GLN A 39 -12.20 21.77 6.12
N GLN A 40 -12.92 20.95 5.35
CA GLN A 40 -13.37 21.30 4.01
C GLN A 40 -14.39 22.44 4.02
N LYS A 41 -15.37 22.41 4.91
CA LYS A 41 -16.41 23.46 5.01
C LYS A 41 -15.83 24.81 5.43
N MET A 42 -14.83 24.80 6.29
CA MET A 42 -14.18 26.04 6.76
C MET A 42 -13.05 26.52 5.83
N GLY A 43 -12.64 25.70 4.84
CA GLY A 43 -11.48 26.01 3.99
C GLY A 43 -10.17 26.16 4.79
N LEU A 44 -10.07 25.44 5.94
CA LEU A 44 -9.02 25.62 6.91
C LEU A 44 -7.74 24.89 6.51
N SER A 45 -6.62 25.62 6.38
CA SER A 45 -5.31 25.01 6.23
C SER A 45 -4.97 24.21 7.49
N THR A 46 -4.58 22.93 7.32
CA THR A 46 -4.28 22.05 8.47
C THR A 46 -2.99 21.28 8.24
N ILE A 47 -2.13 21.26 9.25
CA ILE A 47 -1.02 20.31 9.34
C ILE A 47 -1.44 19.23 10.35
N TYR A 48 -1.45 17.99 9.88
CA TYR A 48 -1.88 16.83 10.65
C TYR A 48 -0.71 15.86 10.82
N VAL A 49 -0.27 15.64 12.05
CA VAL A 49 0.79 14.68 12.37
C VAL A 49 0.15 13.41 12.93
N THR A 50 0.47 12.28 12.37
CA THR A 50 -0.02 10.97 12.81
C THR A 50 0.95 9.86 12.43
N HIS A 51 0.94 8.78 13.20
CA HIS A 51 1.55 7.51 12.84
C HIS A 51 0.53 6.50 12.26
N ASP A 52 -0.76 6.84 12.25
CA ASP A 52 -1.82 6.02 11.66
C ASP A 52 -1.91 6.30 10.15
N GLN A 53 -1.52 5.28 9.37
CA GLN A 53 -1.51 5.36 7.90
C GLN A 53 -2.92 5.58 7.32
N SER A 54 -3.97 5.02 7.97
CA SER A 54 -5.35 5.19 7.52
C SER A 54 -5.81 6.63 7.70
N GLU A 55 -5.38 7.30 8.78
CA GLU A 55 -5.63 8.72 8.99
C GLU A 55 -4.94 9.56 7.91
N ALA A 56 -3.64 9.33 7.69
CA ALA A 56 -2.88 10.05 6.69
C ALA A 56 -3.51 9.92 5.28
N LEU A 57 -3.85 8.69 4.87
CA LEU A 57 -4.42 8.42 3.54
C LEU A 57 -5.84 8.99 3.35
N SER A 58 -6.66 9.03 4.41
CA SER A 58 -8.07 9.43 4.30
C SER A 58 -8.33 10.92 4.55
N MET A 59 -7.46 11.60 5.27
CA MET A 59 -7.68 12.98 5.70
C MET A 59 -6.87 14.02 4.95
N SER A 60 -5.75 13.64 4.32
CA SER A 60 -4.81 14.58 3.73
C SER A 60 -5.05 14.81 2.24
N ASP A 61 -4.80 16.03 1.78
CA ASP A 61 -4.67 16.34 0.35
C ASP A 61 -3.25 16.05 -0.14
N ARG A 62 -2.27 16.19 0.77
CA ARG A 62 -0.87 15.83 0.55
C ARG A 62 -0.28 15.18 1.80
N ILE A 63 0.56 14.18 1.60
CA ILE A 63 1.28 13.45 2.65
C ILE A 63 2.76 13.72 2.51
N VAL A 64 3.42 13.94 3.64
CA VAL A 64 4.88 13.97 3.75
C VAL A 64 5.30 12.74 4.55
N VAL A 65 6.03 11.83 3.93
CA VAL A 65 6.59 10.64 4.60
C VAL A 65 7.98 10.99 5.13
N LEU A 66 8.14 10.87 6.44
CA LEU A 66 9.36 11.18 7.16
C LEU A 66 9.96 9.91 7.78
N LYS A 67 11.29 9.77 7.72
CA LYS A 67 12.06 8.76 8.46
C LYS A 67 13.37 9.41 8.93
N ASP A 68 13.67 9.27 10.21
CA ASP A 68 14.89 9.80 10.83
C ASP A 68 15.12 11.29 10.56
N GLY A 69 14.04 12.08 10.49
CA GLY A 69 14.09 13.51 10.20
C GLY A 69 14.27 13.87 8.71
N ILE A 70 14.34 12.89 7.81
CA ILE A 70 14.51 13.07 6.37
C ILE A 70 13.17 12.84 5.66
N VAL A 71 12.87 13.70 4.68
CA VAL A 71 11.70 13.56 3.82
C VAL A 71 12.00 12.53 2.73
N HIS A 72 11.30 11.39 2.74
CA HIS A 72 11.41 10.34 1.73
C HIS A 72 10.50 10.57 0.52
N GLN A 73 9.29 11.04 0.76
CA GLN A 73 8.34 11.36 -0.33
C GLN A 73 7.32 12.41 0.11
N VAL A 74 6.92 13.25 -0.84
CA VAL A 74 5.77 14.16 -0.72
C VAL A 74 4.87 13.92 -1.91
N GLY A 75 3.57 13.69 -1.67
CA GLY A 75 2.60 13.41 -2.74
C GLY A 75 1.16 13.38 -2.23
N THR A 76 0.23 13.18 -3.15
CA THR A 76 -1.16 12.85 -2.81
C THR A 76 -1.24 11.47 -2.16
N PRO A 77 -2.32 11.14 -1.44
CA PRO A 77 -2.52 9.79 -0.89
C PRO A 77 -2.37 8.68 -1.93
N GLN A 78 -2.89 8.90 -3.14
CA GLN A 78 -2.81 7.93 -4.24
C GLN A 78 -1.37 7.74 -4.72
N GLU A 79 -0.60 8.82 -4.92
CA GLU A 79 0.81 8.75 -5.32
C GLU A 79 1.65 8.02 -4.27
N ILE A 80 1.45 8.34 -2.97
CA ILE A 80 2.18 7.69 -1.87
C ILE A 80 1.88 6.19 -1.81
N TYR A 81 0.63 5.78 -2.07
CA TYR A 81 0.20 4.39 -1.96
C TYR A 81 0.55 3.56 -3.19
N PHE A 82 0.29 4.08 -4.41
CA PHE A 82 0.45 3.33 -5.66
C PHE A 82 1.77 3.58 -6.37
N GLU A 83 2.44 4.72 -6.10
CA GLU A 83 3.67 5.15 -6.77
C GLU A 83 4.77 5.50 -5.75
N PRO A 84 5.06 4.58 -4.80
CA PRO A 84 6.11 4.83 -3.81
C PRO A 84 7.46 4.99 -4.50
N LYS A 85 8.24 5.97 -4.05
CA LYS A 85 9.57 6.28 -4.63
C LYS A 85 10.68 5.41 -4.08
N THR A 86 10.49 4.85 -2.88
CA THR A 86 11.46 3.98 -2.22
C THR A 86 10.81 2.72 -1.67
N PRO A 87 11.55 1.61 -1.51
CA PRO A 87 11.06 0.41 -0.83
C PRO A 87 10.55 0.72 0.58
N PHE A 88 11.21 1.64 1.29
CA PHE A 88 10.77 2.10 2.59
C PHE A 88 9.35 2.69 2.55
N VAL A 89 9.07 3.63 1.64
CA VAL A 89 7.73 4.24 1.53
C VAL A 89 6.69 3.18 1.18
N ALA A 90 7.03 2.23 0.28
CA ALA A 90 6.15 1.13 -0.11
C ALA A 90 5.74 0.26 1.08
N ASP A 91 6.69 -0.08 1.96
CA ASP A 91 6.50 -0.94 3.13
C ASP A 91 5.89 -0.16 4.31
N PHE A 92 6.30 1.10 4.48
CA PHE A 92 5.80 1.95 5.56
C PHE A 92 4.31 2.30 5.37
N ILE A 93 3.84 2.51 4.14
CA ILE A 93 2.46 2.86 3.83
C ILE A 93 1.68 1.62 3.40
N GLY A 94 1.10 0.94 4.37
CA GLY A 94 0.31 -0.28 4.17
C GLY A 94 1.15 -1.54 3.90
N THR A 95 0.49 -2.67 3.84
CA THR A 95 1.15 -3.94 3.51
C THR A 95 1.47 -3.99 2.01
N THR A 96 2.65 -4.50 1.65
CA THR A 96 3.04 -4.72 0.25
C THR A 96 3.87 -5.99 0.08
N ASN A 97 3.82 -6.59 -1.10
CA ASN A 97 4.75 -7.62 -1.52
C ASN A 97 5.90 -6.95 -2.28
N LEU A 98 7.07 -6.88 -1.66
CA LEU A 98 8.30 -6.40 -2.29
C LEU A 98 9.06 -7.59 -2.86
N ILE A 99 9.28 -7.61 -4.17
CA ILE A 99 10.04 -8.65 -4.86
C ILE A 99 11.20 -8.05 -5.64
N GLU A 100 12.35 -8.70 -5.61
CA GLU A 100 13.47 -8.32 -6.44
C GLU A 100 13.23 -8.75 -7.90
N VAL A 101 13.34 -7.82 -8.83
CA VAL A 101 13.15 -8.06 -10.26
C VAL A 101 14.33 -7.50 -11.05
N LYS A 102 14.61 -8.09 -12.24
CA LYS A 102 15.63 -7.58 -13.16
C LYS A 102 14.96 -6.95 -14.37
N GLY A 103 15.43 -5.78 -14.79
CA GLY A 103 15.05 -5.20 -16.06
C GLY A 103 15.46 -6.12 -17.21
N ALA A 104 14.51 -6.60 -18.01
CA ALA A 104 14.74 -7.50 -19.15
C ALA A 104 14.80 -6.73 -20.47
N ALA A 105 13.94 -5.73 -20.63
CA ALA A 105 13.89 -4.81 -21.76
C ALA A 105 13.27 -3.48 -21.29
N GLU A 106 13.08 -2.53 -22.20
CA GLU A 106 12.34 -1.30 -21.89
C GLU A 106 10.94 -1.66 -21.36
N ASN A 107 10.60 -1.11 -20.19
CA ASN A 107 9.32 -1.34 -19.50
C ASN A 107 8.97 -2.82 -19.25
N THR A 108 9.98 -3.69 -19.14
CA THR A 108 9.77 -5.11 -18.90
C THR A 108 10.74 -5.62 -17.84
N VAL A 109 10.20 -6.38 -16.88
CA VAL A 109 10.96 -6.99 -15.80
C VAL A 109 10.82 -8.51 -15.78
N LEU A 110 11.80 -9.16 -15.17
CA LEU A 110 11.89 -10.61 -15.02
C LEU A 110 11.91 -10.95 -13.54
N TYR A 111 11.03 -11.85 -13.12
CA TYR A 111 10.98 -12.46 -11.78
C TYR A 111 10.89 -13.98 -11.91
N GLY A 112 11.91 -14.71 -11.45
CA GLY A 112 11.89 -16.19 -11.40
C GLY A 112 11.53 -16.90 -12.72
N GLY A 113 11.92 -16.32 -13.87
CA GLY A 113 11.54 -16.83 -15.19
C GLY A 113 10.21 -16.29 -15.73
N VAL A 114 9.43 -15.58 -14.91
CA VAL A 114 8.19 -14.91 -15.33
C VAL A 114 8.51 -13.50 -15.77
N GLN A 115 8.24 -13.19 -17.05
CA GLN A 115 8.44 -11.87 -17.63
C GLN A 115 7.12 -11.11 -17.71
N PHE A 116 7.12 -9.82 -17.31
CA PHE A 116 5.91 -8.99 -17.34
C PHE A 116 6.28 -7.50 -17.55
N ALA A 117 5.30 -6.73 -18.03
CA ALA A 117 5.44 -5.29 -18.15
C ALA A 117 5.47 -4.63 -16.78
N SER A 118 6.31 -3.62 -16.60
CA SER A 118 6.31 -2.76 -15.41
C SER A 118 5.31 -1.63 -15.56
N GLY A 119 4.75 -1.14 -14.45
CA GLY A 119 3.86 0.03 -14.41
C GLY A 119 4.58 1.35 -14.73
N ASN A 120 5.90 1.36 -14.67
CA ASN A 120 6.76 2.52 -14.92
C ASN A 120 8.06 2.13 -15.66
N PRO A 121 8.80 3.10 -16.25
CA PRO A 121 9.99 2.82 -17.04
C PRO A 121 11.10 2.12 -16.24
N VAL A 122 11.71 1.10 -16.87
CA VAL A 122 12.86 0.36 -16.33
C VAL A 122 13.93 0.21 -17.42
N LYS A 123 15.19 0.01 -16.98
CA LYS A 123 16.34 -0.21 -17.87
C LYS A 123 16.75 -1.68 -17.83
N ALA A 124 17.05 -2.26 -18.98
CA ALA A 124 17.57 -3.63 -19.08
C ALA A 124 18.87 -3.80 -18.26
N GLY A 125 19.01 -4.95 -17.61
CA GLY A 125 20.17 -5.33 -16.82
C GLY A 125 20.27 -4.72 -15.42
N LYS A 126 19.43 -3.74 -15.06
CA LYS A 126 19.39 -3.15 -13.71
C LYS A 126 18.49 -3.97 -12.79
N THR A 127 18.84 -4.06 -11.52
CA THR A 127 18.01 -4.66 -10.47
C THR A 127 17.08 -3.61 -9.86
N TYR A 128 15.84 -4.02 -9.58
CA TYR A 128 14.78 -3.20 -9.03
C TYR A 128 14.03 -3.96 -7.94
N CYS A 129 13.22 -3.23 -7.18
CA CYS A 129 12.23 -3.78 -6.27
C CYS A 129 10.84 -3.51 -6.86
N ALA A 130 10.03 -4.53 -7.09
CA ALA A 130 8.65 -4.36 -7.51
C ALA A 130 7.72 -4.48 -6.29
N SER A 131 6.84 -3.50 -6.13
CA SER A 131 5.81 -3.42 -5.09
C SER A 131 4.47 -3.86 -5.65
N ILE A 132 3.88 -4.89 -5.07
CA ILE A 132 2.55 -5.41 -5.43
C ILE A 132 1.68 -5.44 -4.17
N ARG A 133 0.59 -4.67 -4.16
CA ARG A 133 -0.32 -4.62 -3.02
C ARG A 133 -1.09 -5.95 -2.89
N PRO A 134 -1.34 -6.44 -1.64
CA PRO A 134 -2.04 -7.70 -1.41
C PRO A 134 -3.42 -7.80 -2.07
N GLU A 135 -4.15 -6.68 -2.12
CA GLU A 135 -5.47 -6.59 -2.75
C GLU A 135 -5.42 -6.56 -4.28
N SER A 136 -4.27 -6.23 -4.87
CA SER A 136 -4.06 -6.27 -6.32
C SER A 136 -3.76 -7.69 -6.82
N ALA A 137 -3.26 -8.54 -5.94
CA ALA A 137 -3.01 -9.95 -6.22
C ALA A 137 -4.26 -10.78 -5.94
N LYS A 138 -4.39 -11.89 -6.67
CA LYS A 138 -5.42 -12.91 -6.45
C LYS A 138 -4.79 -14.29 -6.48
N LEU A 139 -5.46 -15.26 -5.88
CA LEU A 139 -5.10 -16.66 -5.98
C LEU A 139 -6.03 -17.38 -6.97
N SER A 140 -5.43 -18.22 -7.81
CA SER A 140 -6.16 -19.13 -8.70
C SER A 140 -5.55 -20.53 -8.64
N LYS A 141 -6.31 -21.56 -9.00
CA LYS A 141 -5.79 -22.93 -9.13
C LYS A 141 -4.92 -23.09 -10.38
N GLU A 142 -5.31 -22.41 -11.45
CA GLU A 142 -4.65 -22.45 -12.76
C GLU A 142 -4.19 -21.05 -13.16
N PRO A 143 -3.19 -20.93 -14.04
CA PRO A 143 -2.78 -19.66 -14.60
C PRO A 143 -3.95 -18.92 -15.26
N VAL A 144 -3.99 -17.59 -15.07
CA VAL A 144 -5.03 -16.72 -15.63
C VAL A 144 -4.45 -15.98 -16.83
N GLU A 145 -5.11 -16.09 -17.99
CA GLU A 145 -4.71 -15.40 -19.21
C GLU A 145 -4.72 -13.86 -19.02
N GLY A 146 -3.74 -13.18 -19.60
CA GLY A 146 -3.61 -11.72 -19.51
C GLY A 146 -3.13 -11.19 -18.16
N ARG A 147 -2.72 -12.07 -17.24
CA ARG A 147 -2.15 -11.69 -15.94
C ARG A 147 -0.76 -12.27 -15.75
N VAL A 148 0.01 -11.64 -14.90
CA VAL A 148 1.24 -12.25 -14.36
C VAL A 148 0.83 -13.42 -13.49
N ASN A 149 1.51 -14.56 -13.63
CA ASN A 149 1.22 -15.77 -12.89
C ASN A 149 2.49 -16.30 -12.23
N VAL A 150 2.51 -16.36 -10.91
CA VAL A 150 3.63 -16.85 -10.12
C VAL A 150 3.19 -18.12 -9.40
N PRO A 151 3.73 -19.31 -9.75
CA PRO A 151 3.42 -20.57 -9.06
C PRO A 151 3.81 -20.50 -7.58
N ALA A 152 2.91 -20.95 -6.71
CA ALA A 152 3.08 -20.86 -5.27
C ALA A 152 2.31 -21.94 -4.52
N VAL A 153 2.55 -22.04 -3.22
CA VAL A 153 1.86 -22.93 -2.30
C VAL A 153 1.34 -22.13 -1.11
N ILE A 154 0.06 -22.31 -0.78
CA ILE A 154 -0.55 -21.71 0.41
C ILE A 154 -0.03 -22.45 1.64
N PHE A 155 0.60 -21.75 2.57
CA PHE A 155 1.07 -22.32 3.83
C PHE A 155 0.30 -21.82 5.05
N ASN A 156 -0.36 -20.66 4.95
CA ASN A 156 -1.19 -20.12 6.02
C ASN A 156 -2.32 -19.25 5.47
N LYS A 157 -3.36 -19.06 6.28
CA LYS A 157 -4.51 -18.21 5.96
C LYS A 157 -5.14 -17.64 7.21
N MET A 158 -5.72 -16.43 7.10
CA MET A 158 -6.37 -15.74 8.19
C MET A 158 -7.69 -15.15 7.71
N PHE A 159 -8.80 -15.54 8.34
CA PHE A 159 -10.10 -14.96 8.06
C PHE A 159 -10.27 -13.66 8.87
N LEU A 160 -10.52 -12.55 8.16
CA LEU A 160 -10.62 -11.19 8.74
C LEU A 160 -12.03 -10.58 8.56
N GLY A 161 -13.05 -11.42 8.34
CA GLY A 161 -14.43 -11.00 8.09
C GLY A 161 -14.65 -10.62 6.63
N GLU A 162 -14.33 -9.41 6.23
CA GLU A 162 -14.49 -8.90 4.86
C GLU A 162 -13.57 -9.57 3.83
N LYS A 163 -12.46 -10.15 4.30
CA LYS A 163 -11.45 -10.79 3.45
C LYS A 163 -10.84 -12.01 4.12
N VAL A 164 -10.25 -12.87 3.31
CA VAL A 164 -9.25 -13.86 3.75
C VAL A 164 -7.87 -13.38 3.30
N ARG A 165 -6.96 -13.23 4.25
CA ARG A 165 -5.55 -13.02 3.99
C ARG A 165 -4.86 -14.37 3.86
N TYR A 166 -4.24 -14.60 2.72
CA TYR A 166 -3.45 -15.78 2.44
C TYR A 166 -1.96 -15.45 2.53
N PHE A 167 -1.21 -16.39 3.08
CA PHE A 167 0.23 -16.39 3.07
C PHE A 167 0.67 -17.55 2.17
N VAL A 168 1.36 -17.21 1.10
CA VAL A 168 1.78 -18.20 0.10
C VAL A 168 3.28 -18.06 -0.14
N LYS A 169 3.92 -19.17 -0.51
CA LYS A 169 5.36 -19.22 -0.79
C LYS A 169 5.56 -19.66 -2.22
N ASP A 170 6.30 -18.89 -3.00
CA ASP A 170 6.61 -19.24 -4.37
C ASP A 170 7.81 -20.19 -4.48
N GLU A 171 8.14 -20.61 -5.71
CA GLU A 171 9.24 -21.54 -5.98
C GLU A 171 10.64 -20.95 -5.69
N LEU A 172 10.75 -19.62 -5.60
CA LEU A 172 11.98 -18.93 -5.19
C LEU A 172 12.13 -18.81 -3.68
N GLY A 173 11.12 -19.26 -2.92
CA GLY A 173 11.09 -19.16 -1.47
C GLY A 173 10.58 -17.81 -0.95
N LYS A 174 10.15 -16.90 -1.81
CA LYS A 174 9.54 -15.62 -1.42
C LYS A 174 8.15 -15.85 -0.85
N GLU A 175 7.87 -15.22 0.27
CA GLU A 175 6.55 -15.19 0.88
C GLU A 175 5.75 -14.02 0.35
N TRP A 176 4.50 -14.29 -0.05
CA TRP A 176 3.54 -13.33 -0.55
C TRP A 176 2.35 -13.26 0.38
N ILE A 177 1.78 -12.06 0.49
CA ILE A 177 0.50 -11.80 1.15
C ILE A 177 -0.53 -11.49 0.07
N VAL A 178 -1.66 -12.20 0.08
CA VAL A 178 -2.76 -11.98 -0.87
C VAL A 178 -4.06 -11.80 -0.10
N ASP A 179 -4.71 -10.67 -0.28
CA ASP A 179 -6.00 -10.34 0.33
C ASP A 179 -7.13 -10.60 -0.66
N MET A 180 -7.91 -11.64 -0.39
CA MET A 180 -9.09 -12.02 -1.19
C MET A 180 -10.34 -11.47 -0.51
N PHE A 181 -10.92 -10.42 -1.09
CA PHE A 181 -12.18 -9.82 -0.63
C PHE A 181 -13.37 -10.64 -1.11
N ASP A 182 -14.46 -10.63 -0.34
CA ASP A 182 -15.64 -11.44 -0.57
C ASP A 182 -15.30 -12.91 -0.85
N PRO A 183 -14.61 -13.58 0.08
CA PRO A 183 -14.05 -14.91 -0.17
C PRO A 183 -15.11 -16.02 -0.35
N GLY A 184 -16.39 -15.68 -0.17
CA GLY A 184 -17.46 -16.65 -0.18
C GLY A 184 -17.27 -17.69 0.93
N ARG A 185 -17.76 -18.93 0.67
CA ARG A 185 -17.61 -20.07 1.60
C ARG A 185 -16.41 -20.97 1.26
N THR A 186 -15.79 -20.77 0.09
CA THR A 186 -14.71 -21.63 -0.38
C THR A 186 -13.35 -21.03 -0.05
N ILE A 187 -12.60 -21.70 0.79
CA ILE A 187 -11.24 -21.32 1.16
C ILE A 187 -10.25 -22.14 0.33
N LEU A 188 -9.31 -21.48 -0.33
CA LEU A 188 -8.28 -22.12 -1.15
C LEU A 188 -7.21 -22.79 -0.28
N GLU A 189 -6.66 -23.90 -0.78
CA GLU A 189 -5.59 -24.68 -0.12
C GLU A 189 -4.64 -25.30 -1.14
N GLY A 190 -3.41 -25.58 -0.70
CA GLY A 190 -2.40 -26.29 -1.46
C GLY A 190 -1.77 -25.43 -2.56
N ARG A 191 -1.48 -26.07 -3.71
CA ARG A 191 -0.84 -25.39 -4.85
C ARG A 191 -1.79 -24.39 -5.50
N CYS A 192 -1.24 -23.26 -5.89
CA CYS A 192 -1.96 -22.16 -6.51
C CYS A 192 -1.02 -21.31 -7.38
N CYS A 193 -1.59 -20.34 -8.09
CA CYS A 193 -0.86 -19.25 -8.71
C CYS A 193 -1.22 -17.93 -8.01
N VAL A 194 -0.23 -17.14 -7.65
CA VAL A 194 -0.41 -15.71 -7.35
C VAL A 194 -0.53 -14.99 -8.67
N THR A 195 -1.66 -14.33 -8.91
CA THR A 195 -1.92 -13.66 -10.17
C THR A 195 -2.21 -12.18 -9.95
N PHE A 196 -1.63 -11.29 -10.76
CA PHE A 196 -1.88 -9.86 -10.70
C PHE A 196 -1.79 -9.21 -12.09
N PRO A 197 -2.48 -8.09 -12.33
CA PRO A 197 -2.29 -7.31 -13.55
C PRO A 197 -0.89 -6.69 -13.55
N SER A 198 -0.20 -6.69 -14.67
CA SER A 198 1.18 -6.18 -14.77
C SER A 198 1.29 -4.69 -14.42
N ASP A 199 0.29 -3.87 -14.74
CA ASP A 199 0.20 -2.45 -14.40
C ASP A 199 0.07 -2.17 -12.89
N ARG A 200 -0.16 -3.20 -12.08
CA ARG A 200 -0.21 -3.13 -10.61
C ARG A 200 1.13 -3.47 -9.94
N ALA A 201 2.15 -3.79 -10.70
CA ALA A 201 3.51 -3.95 -10.22
C ALA A 201 4.29 -2.63 -10.39
N TRP A 202 4.37 -1.84 -9.34
CA TRP A 202 5.14 -0.60 -9.33
C TRP A 202 6.61 -0.90 -9.05
N VAL A 203 7.50 -0.48 -9.95
CA VAL A 203 8.92 -0.83 -9.89
C VAL A 203 9.73 0.35 -9.34
N ILE A 204 10.55 0.07 -8.33
CA ILE A 204 11.32 1.03 -7.56
C ILE A 204 12.80 0.70 -7.71
N GLU A 205 13.68 1.67 -7.79
CA GLU A 205 15.13 1.44 -7.76
C GLU A 205 15.54 0.81 -6.42
N ALA A 206 16.31 -0.30 -6.48
CA ALA A 206 16.67 -1.05 -5.28
C ALA A 206 17.48 -0.22 -4.26
N ASP A 207 18.27 0.73 -4.75
CA ASP A 207 19.17 1.58 -3.94
C ASP A 207 18.53 2.92 -3.52
N ALA A 208 17.20 3.09 -3.71
CA ALA A 208 16.52 4.35 -3.43
C ALA A 208 16.43 4.70 -1.92
N ASP A 209 16.81 3.76 -1.03
CA ASP A 209 16.85 3.97 0.43
C ASP A 209 18.27 4.26 0.98
N ALA A 210 19.29 4.34 0.10
CA ALA A 210 20.68 4.57 0.49
C ALA A 210 21.03 6.06 0.64
#